data_aacb4aaf6261cb25216a7f01a10de5db
#
_entry.id   aacb4aaf6261cb25216a7f01a10de5db
#
_cell.length_a   1.000
_cell.length_b   1.000
_cell.length_c   1.000
_cell.angle_alpha   90.00
_cell.angle_beta   90.00
_cell.angle_gamma   90.00
#
_symmetry.space_group_name_H-M   'P 1'
#
loop_
_entity.id
_entity.type
_entity.pdbx_description
1 polymer ?
#
loop_
_entity_poly.entity_id
_entity_poly.type
_entity_poly.pdbx_seq_one_letter_code
_entity_poly.pdbx_strand_id
1 'polypeptide(L)'
;MVGSGTDSRYLMYFFTASHPKIGEWLKADMAKHNFCFDPDYRAWDNPVGGSDQQSFHLKGVPIVWYHTGGQPNYNFPSDEAQTINYPKLTDITRASYLTTWHLANEAEY
;
A
#
# COMPACT_ATOMS: atom_id res chain seq x y z
N MET A 1 7.15 2.23 -3.27
CA MET A 1 7.18 1.86 -4.70
C MET A 1 6.16 0.75 -4.95
N VAL A 2 5.26 0.91 -5.91
CA VAL A 2 4.11 0.01 -6.10
C VAL A 2 4.06 -0.66 -7.48
N GLY A 3 4.91 -0.26 -8.39
CA GLY A 3 4.94 -0.76 -9.77
C GLY A 3 5.98 -1.83 -10.06
N SER A 4 6.78 -2.26 -9.09
CA SER A 4 7.84 -3.23 -9.30
C SER A 4 7.33 -4.68 -9.24
N GLY A 5 8.14 -5.62 -9.78
CA GLY A 5 7.83 -7.05 -9.78
C GLY A 5 6.84 -7.43 -10.87
N THR A 6 7.33 -7.50 -12.11
CA THR A 6 6.50 -7.75 -13.31
C THR A 6 5.62 -9.00 -13.23
N ASP A 7 6.07 -10.04 -12.53
CA ASP A 7 5.35 -11.30 -12.38
C ASP A 7 4.89 -11.57 -10.95
N SER A 8 5.11 -10.61 -10.04
CA SER A 8 4.79 -10.76 -8.62
C SER A 8 3.48 -10.07 -8.26
N ARG A 9 2.62 -10.80 -7.57
CA ARG A 9 1.41 -10.27 -6.94
C ARG A 9 1.67 -9.72 -5.53
N TYR A 10 2.87 -9.90 -4.99
CA TYR A 10 3.22 -9.55 -3.62
C TYR A 10 3.15 -8.04 -3.37
N LEU A 11 2.50 -7.66 -2.27
CA LEU A 11 2.40 -6.29 -1.77
C LEU A 11 2.48 -6.29 -0.25
N MET A 12 3.43 -5.57 0.31
CA MET A 12 3.39 -5.22 1.73
C MET A 12 2.41 -4.07 1.95
N TYR A 13 1.44 -4.28 2.82
CA TYR A 13 0.45 -3.28 3.20
C TYR A 13 0.64 -2.93 4.67
N PHE A 14 1.34 -1.85 4.91
CA PHE A 14 1.57 -1.33 6.26
C PHE A 14 0.45 -0.36 6.64
N PHE A 15 -0.02 -0.47 7.85
CA PHE A 15 -0.99 0.49 8.41
C PHE A 15 -0.78 0.63 9.93
N THR A 16 -1.22 1.77 10.48
CA THR A 16 -1.09 2.04 11.91
C THR A 16 -1.91 1.04 12.73
N ALA A 17 -1.26 0.31 13.63
CA ALA A 17 -1.88 -0.80 14.38
C ALA A 17 -3.03 -0.34 15.29
N SER A 18 -2.96 0.88 15.83
CA SER A 18 -4.03 1.48 16.63
C SER A 18 -5.28 1.83 15.84
N HIS A 19 -5.24 1.68 14.50
CA HIS A 19 -6.37 1.91 13.57
C HIS A 19 -6.65 0.65 12.75
N PRO A 20 -7.09 -0.46 13.36
CA PRO A 20 -7.21 -1.77 12.70
C PRO A 20 -8.27 -1.78 11.60
N LYS A 21 -9.27 -0.90 11.65
CA LYS A 21 -10.29 -0.78 10.60
C LYS A 21 -9.70 -0.54 9.21
N ILE A 22 -8.56 0.16 9.13
CA ILE A 22 -7.87 0.42 7.86
C ILE A 22 -7.49 -0.90 7.17
N GLY A 23 -6.94 -1.85 7.92
CA GLY A 23 -6.65 -3.19 7.38
C GLY A 23 -7.91 -3.99 7.03
N GLU A 24 -8.96 -3.87 7.82
CA GLU A 24 -10.25 -4.54 7.59
C GLU A 24 -10.95 -4.02 6.32
N TRP A 25 -10.88 -2.72 6.05
CA TRP A 25 -11.42 -2.15 4.80
C TRP A 25 -10.74 -2.75 3.57
N LEU A 26 -9.41 -2.85 3.56
CA LEU A 26 -8.73 -3.46 2.42
C LEU A 26 -9.11 -4.94 2.28
N LYS A 27 -9.24 -5.70 3.38
CA LYS A 27 -9.70 -7.09 3.32
C LYS A 27 -11.09 -7.21 2.71
N ALA A 28 -12.01 -6.31 3.08
CA ALA A 28 -13.36 -6.27 2.53
C ALA A 28 -13.35 -5.91 1.04
N ASP A 29 -12.54 -4.94 0.64
CA ASP A 29 -12.40 -4.53 -0.75
C ASP A 29 -11.75 -5.64 -1.60
N MET A 30 -10.76 -6.36 -1.07
CA MET A 30 -10.17 -7.54 -1.72
C MET A 30 -11.21 -8.64 -1.96
N ALA A 31 -12.18 -8.80 -1.05
CA ALA A 31 -13.25 -9.79 -1.21
C ALA A 31 -14.28 -9.38 -2.28
N LYS A 32 -14.47 -8.08 -2.51
CA LYS A 32 -15.41 -7.54 -3.51
C LYS A 32 -14.82 -7.41 -4.90
N HIS A 33 -13.52 -7.16 -5.00
CA HIS A 33 -12.82 -6.85 -6.23
C HIS A 33 -11.72 -7.88 -6.50
N ASN A 34 -11.58 -8.28 -7.73
CA ASN A 34 -10.53 -9.22 -8.13
C ASN A 34 -9.24 -8.44 -8.48
N PHE A 35 -8.55 -7.95 -7.44
CA PHE A 35 -7.32 -7.18 -7.61
C PHE A 35 -6.12 -8.04 -8.00
N CYS A 36 -5.23 -7.47 -8.80
CA CYS A 36 -4.01 -8.11 -9.29
C CYS A 36 -2.84 -8.05 -8.29
N PHE A 37 -3.11 -8.10 -6.99
CA PHE A 37 -2.08 -8.16 -5.95
C PHE A 37 -2.56 -8.98 -4.74
N ASP A 38 -1.60 -9.50 -3.99
CA ASP A 38 -1.83 -10.26 -2.77
C ASP A 38 -1.20 -9.50 -1.59
N PRO A 39 -2.00 -8.89 -0.71
CA PRO A 39 -1.47 -8.06 0.37
C PRO A 39 -0.95 -8.89 1.54
N ASP A 40 0.26 -8.57 1.98
CA ASP A 40 0.84 -8.97 3.26
C ASP A 40 0.55 -7.86 4.27
N TYR A 41 -0.46 -8.09 5.12
CA TYR A 41 -0.95 -7.10 6.07
C TYR A 41 0.01 -6.94 7.25
N ARG A 42 0.47 -5.70 7.48
CA ARG A 42 1.42 -5.38 8.53
C ARG A 42 0.92 -4.20 9.38
N ALA A 43 0.35 -4.55 10.54
CA ALA A 43 -0.10 -3.55 11.51
C ALA A 43 1.09 -3.12 12.38
N TRP A 44 1.48 -1.85 12.31
CA TRP A 44 2.63 -1.32 13.03
C TRP A 44 2.32 0.03 13.68
N ASP A 45 2.65 0.17 14.95
CA ASP A 45 2.57 1.46 15.67
C ASP A 45 3.86 2.29 15.50
N ASN A 46 4.91 1.67 15.06
CA ASN A 46 6.16 2.34 14.74
C ASN A 46 6.63 1.85 13.35
N PRO A 47 5.96 2.27 12.27
CA PRO A 47 6.37 1.87 10.93
C PRO A 47 7.80 2.33 10.66
N VAL A 48 8.58 1.45 10.05
CA VAL A 48 9.97 1.73 9.71
C VAL A 48 10.04 3.00 8.89
N GLY A 49 10.94 3.91 9.29
CA GLY A 49 11.20 5.13 8.55
C GLY A 49 11.71 4.86 7.14
N GLY A 50 11.98 5.92 6.41
CA GLY A 50 12.58 5.85 5.08
C GLY A 50 11.68 6.40 3.97
N SER A 51 10.49 6.92 4.29
CA SER A 51 9.64 7.62 3.34
C SER A 51 8.75 8.64 4.05
N ASP A 52 7.92 9.33 3.31
CA ASP A 52 7.13 10.49 3.77
C ASP A 52 6.13 10.15 4.88
N GLN A 53 5.64 8.90 4.95
CA GLN A 53 4.69 8.44 5.96
C GLN A 53 5.20 8.66 7.40
N GLN A 54 6.51 8.60 7.62
CA GLN A 54 7.10 8.75 8.95
C GLN A 54 6.78 10.10 9.59
N SER A 55 6.82 11.17 8.82
CA SER A 55 6.53 12.52 9.32
C SER A 55 5.10 12.65 9.83
N PHE A 56 4.14 12.02 9.15
CA PHE A 56 2.74 11.99 9.57
C PHE A 56 2.54 11.10 10.79
N HIS A 57 3.14 9.91 10.79
CA HIS A 57 3.08 8.98 11.91
C HIS A 57 3.60 9.62 13.21
N LEU A 58 4.73 10.33 13.16
CA LEU A 58 5.32 11.02 14.33
C LEU A 58 4.41 12.14 14.87
N LYS A 59 3.43 12.59 14.12
CA LYS A 59 2.41 13.56 14.52
C LYS A 59 1.09 12.89 14.95
N GLY A 60 1.08 11.56 15.09
CA GLY A 60 -0.10 10.81 15.49
C GLY A 60 -1.15 10.66 14.39
N VAL A 61 -0.81 10.96 13.15
CA VAL A 61 -1.71 10.76 12.01
C VAL A 61 -1.63 9.30 11.56
N PRO A 62 -2.76 8.59 11.41
CA PRO A 62 -2.77 7.24 10.85
C PRO A 62 -2.16 7.21 9.46
N ILE A 63 -1.39 6.17 9.18
CA ILE A 63 -0.75 6.01 7.87
C ILE A 63 -1.13 4.70 7.20
N VAL A 64 -1.07 4.71 5.88
CA VAL A 64 -1.03 3.53 5.04
C VAL A 64 0.21 3.64 4.14
N TRP A 65 0.94 2.56 4.01
CA TRP A 65 2.11 2.50 3.16
C TRP A 65 2.11 1.22 2.33
N TYR A 66 2.12 1.39 1.02
CA TYR A 66 2.22 0.30 0.06
C TYR A 66 3.67 0.12 -0.38
N HIS A 67 4.17 -1.12 -0.32
CA HIS A 67 5.54 -1.43 -0.72
C HIS A 67 5.63 -2.80 -1.35
N THR A 68 6.26 -2.90 -2.51
CA THR A 68 6.36 -4.16 -3.26
C THR A 68 7.67 -4.92 -3.04
N GLY A 69 8.47 -4.50 -2.07
CA GLY A 69 9.80 -5.06 -1.83
C GLY A 69 10.87 -4.40 -2.69
N GLY A 70 12.08 -4.92 -2.62
CA GLY A 70 13.18 -4.49 -3.47
C GLY A 70 12.98 -4.90 -4.92
N GLN A 71 13.63 -4.20 -5.83
CA GLN A 71 13.64 -4.53 -7.25
C GLN A 71 15.04 -4.25 -7.83
N PRO A 72 15.49 -5.03 -8.85
CA PRO A 72 16.87 -4.98 -9.32
C PRO A 72 17.24 -3.66 -9.99
N ASN A 73 16.26 -2.91 -10.50
CA ASN A 73 16.50 -1.65 -11.22
C ASN A 73 16.44 -0.42 -10.32
N TYR A 74 16.25 -0.60 -9.00
CA TYR A 74 16.07 0.51 -8.06
C TYR A 74 17.26 1.48 -8.09
N ASN A 75 16.98 2.76 -8.38
CA ASN A 75 17.96 3.83 -8.54
C ASN A 75 19.00 3.60 -9.67
N PHE A 76 18.69 2.74 -10.64
CA PHE A 76 19.52 2.55 -11.83
C PHE A 76 18.84 3.15 -13.08
N PRO A 77 19.63 3.50 -14.13
CA PRO A 77 19.05 3.96 -15.40
C PRO A 77 18.13 2.94 -16.09
N SER A 78 18.23 1.66 -15.72
CA SER A 78 17.35 0.59 -16.19
C SER A 78 15.98 0.56 -15.54
N ASP A 79 15.71 1.44 -14.57
CA ASP A 79 14.38 1.61 -13.97
C ASP A 79 13.49 2.43 -14.93
N GLU A 80 12.93 1.76 -15.89
CA GLU A 80 12.17 2.33 -17.00
C GLU A 80 10.71 1.89 -16.99
N ALA A 81 9.85 2.61 -17.71
CA ALA A 81 8.42 2.37 -17.74
C ALA A 81 8.02 0.95 -18.17
N GLN A 82 8.79 0.30 -19.04
CA GLN A 82 8.52 -1.07 -19.47
C GLN A 82 8.76 -2.12 -18.38
N THR A 83 9.45 -1.77 -17.28
CA THR A 83 9.66 -2.69 -16.14
C THR A 83 8.50 -2.66 -15.15
N ILE A 84 7.49 -1.84 -15.37
CA ILE A 84 6.34 -1.68 -14.47
C ILE A 84 5.31 -2.78 -14.69
N ASN A 85 4.84 -3.37 -13.59
CA ASN A 85 3.66 -4.23 -13.57
C ASN A 85 2.40 -3.35 -13.57
N TYR A 86 1.92 -2.97 -14.73
CA TYR A 86 0.78 -2.05 -14.88
C TYR A 86 -0.53 -2.58 -14.30
N PRO A 87 -0.93 -3.85 -14.47
CA PRO A 87 -2.13 -4.37 -13.83
C PRO A 87 -2.10 -4.23 -12.32
N LYS A 88 -0.98 -4.57 -11.69
CA LYS A 88 -0.76 -4.43 -10.26
C LYS A 88 -0.80 -2.96 -9.81
N LEU A 89 -0.10 -2.08 -10.53
CA LEU A 89 -0.09 -0.64 -10.25
C LEU A 89 -1.49 -0.04 -10.32
N THR A 90 -2.26 -0.40 -11.35
CA THR A 90 -3.65 0.06 -11.54
C THR A 90 -4.52 -0.37 -10.36
N ASP A 91 -4.44 -1.62 -9.93
CA ASP A 91 -5.28 -2.14 -8.87
C ASP A 91 -4.87 -1.64 -7.48
N ILE A 92 -3.59 -1.41 -7.24
CA ILE A 92 -3.14 -0.71 -6.02
C ILE A 92 -3.69 0.72 -5.99
N THR A 93 -3.72 1.41 -7.13
CA THR A 93 -4.32 2.75 -7.23
C THR A 93 -5.82 2.72 -6.91
N ARG A 94 -6.55 1.73 -7.42
CA ARG A 94 -7.97 1.53 -7.10
C ARG A 94 -8.19 1.24 -5.61
N ALA A 95 -7.38 0.37 -5.03
CA ALA A 95 -7.44 0.06 -3.61
C ALA A 95 -7.12 1.30 -2.75
N SER A 96 -6.15 2.11 -3.16
CA SER A 96 -5.82 3.37 -2.48
C SER A 96 -6.97 4.37 -2.52
N TYR A 97 -7.66 4.46 -3.66
CA TYR A 97 -8.86 5.28 -3.80
C TYR A 97 -9.96 4.82 -2.81
N LEU A 98 -10.23 3.51 -2.74
CA LEU A 98 -11.23 2.98 -1.81
C LEU A 98 -10.85 3.23 -0.35
N THR A 99 -9.59 3.04 0.03
CA THR A 99 -9.10 3.37 1.38
C THR A 99 -9.31 4.86 1.70
N THR A 100 -9.01 5.74 0.74
CA THR A 100 -9.23 7.19 0.90
C THR A 100 -10.72 7.51 1.04
N TRP A 101 -11.58 6.82 0.28
CA TRP A 101 -13.02 6.96 0.39
C TRP A 101 -13.52 6.58 1.78
N HIS A 102 -13.06 5.45 2.34
CA HIS A 102 -13.40 5.04 3.69
C HIS A 102 -12.96 6.10 4.73
N LEU A 103 -11.70 6.54 4.65
CA LEU A 103 -11.18 7.57 5.56
C LEU A 103 -11.97 8.88 5.51
N ALA A 104 -12.50 9.24 4.35
CA ALA A 104 -13.24 10.48 4.15
C ALA A 104 -14.71 10.38 4.63
N ASN A 105 -15.29 9.18 4.70
CA ASN A 105 -16.72 8.98 4.93
C ASN A 105 -17.05 8.26 6.24
N GLU A 106 -16.10 7.53 6.81
CA GLU A 106 -16.30 6.85 8.09
C GLU A 106 -16.08 7.81 9.27
N ALA A 107 -16.94 7.71 10.28
CA ALA A 107 -16.85 8.56 11.48
C ALA A 107 -15.67 8.17 12.39
N GLU A 108 -15.24 6.90 12.33
CA GLU A 108 -14.17 6.33 13.16
C GLU A 108 -13.31 5.38 12.34
N TYR A 109 -12.03 5.39 12.62
CA TYR A 109 -11.04 4.51 11.96
C TYR A 109 -9.83 4.17 12.83
#